data_c3c1fc1af5cd2ccf5236e9da96687036
#
_entry.id   c3c1fc1af5cd2ccf5236e9da96687036
#
_cell.length_a   1.000
_cell.length_b   1.000
_cell.length_c   1.000
_cell.angle_alpha   90.00
_cell.angle_beta   90.00
_cell.angle_gamma   90.00
#
_symmetry.space_group_name_H-M   'P 1'
#
loop_
_entity.id
_entity.type
_entity.pdbx_description
1 polymer ?
#
loop_
_entity_poly.entity_id
_entity_poly.type
_entity_poly.pdbx_seq_one_letter_code
_entity_poly.pdbx_strand_id
1 'polypeptide(L)'
;MIGVASSFWLVSRYPALDIKAALSGSEAFEDPLTHEAHFHAPRKADLVTRVAYTALNWYETNWRGMAFGLVLAAGFYTLLKTIPRQPSDRRFRNSFMGMFVGTPLGVCVNCVAPIAKGMYEAGSKMETALAVMFSSPTLNIIVLTMLFSIFPFYMAVMKLVATFILILI
;
A
#
# COMPACT_ATOMS: atom_id res chain seq x y z
N MET A 1 8.81 -9.39 -13.03
CA MET A 1 8.02 -8.80 -11.94
C MET A 1 8.55 -9.12 -10.54
N ILE A 2 8.84 -10.38 -10.22
CA ILE A 2 9.39 -10.77 -8.90
C ILE A 2 10.71 -10.03 -8.62
N GLY A 3 11.61 -9.91 -9.61
CA GLY A 3 12.88 -9.20 -9.45
C GLY A 3 12.72 -7.69 -9.17
N VAL A 4 11.74 -7.03 -9.76
CA VAL A 4 11.47 -5.60 -9.51
C VAL A 4 10.88 -5.41 -8.10
N ALA A 5 9.97 -6.30 -7.70
CA ALA A 5 9.40 -6.27 -6.35
C ALA A 5 10.47 -6.53 -5.28
N SER A 6 11.32 -7.55 -5.49
CA SER A 6 12.40 -7.86 -4.54
C SER A 6 13.46 -6.77 -4.49
N SER A 7 13.82 -6.14 -5.61
CA SER A 7 14.78 -5.02 -5.61
C SER A 7 14.20 -3.80 -4.89
N PHE A 8 12.94 -3.49 -5.07
CA PHE A 8 12.28 -2.41 -4.33
C PHE A 8 12.28 -2.65 -2.81
N TRP A 9 11.97 -3.89 -2.39
CA TRP A 9 12.00 -4.26 -0.98
C TRP A 9 13.40 -4.17 -0.38
N LEU A 10 14.41 -4.72 -1.06
CA LEU A 10 15.79 -4.77 -0.57
C LEU A 10 16.47 -3.39 -0.57
N VAL A 11 16.23 -2.56 -1.59
CA VAL A 11 16.95 -1.29 -1.76
C VAL A 11 16.24 -0.11 -1.10
N SER A 12 14.91 -0.11 -1.04
CA SER A 12 14.15 1.04 -0.53
C SER A 12 13.54 0.78 0.85
N ARG A 13 13.00 -0.39 1.10
CA ARG A 13 12.21 -0.65 2.30
C ARG A 13 13.04 -1.12 3.49
N TYR A 14 13.97 -2.06 3.28
CA TYR A 14 14.82 -2.58 4.35
C TYR A 14 15.70 -1.51 5.00
N PRO A 15 16.46 -0.69 4.25
CA PRO A 15 17.26 0.36 4.87
C PRO A 15 16.45 1.39 5.66
N ALA A 16 15.25 1.73 5.18
CA ALA A 16 14.36 2.65 5.89
C ALA A 16 13.81 2.06 7.20
N LEU A 17 13.58 0.75 7.26
CA LEU A 17 13.15 0.07 8.49
C LEU A 17 14.29 -0.01 9.51
N ASP A 18 15.52 -0.30 9.06
CA ASP A 18 16.70 -0.35 9.94
C ASP A 18 17.03 1.02 10.54
N ILE A 19 16.92 2.09 9.76
CA ILE A 19 17.09 3.47 10.24
C ILE A 19 16.02 3.82 11.27
N LYS A 20 14.75 3.45 11.02
CA LYS A 20 13.66 3.68 11.97
C LYS A 20 13.82 2.86 13.24
N ALA A 21 14.28 1.63 13.16
CA ALA A 21 14.57 0.80 14.33
C ALA A 21 15.72 1.37 15.16
N ALA A 22 16.75 1.91 14.52
CA ALA A 22 17.88 2.56 15.20
C ALA A 22 17.48 3.89 15.87
N LEU A 23 16.58 4.66 15.25
CA LEU A 23 16.07 5.92 15.80
C LEU A 23 15.05 5.72 16.92
N SER A 24 14.30 4.64 16.93
CA SER A 24 13.33 4.31 18.00
C SER A 24 13.99 3.91 19.32
N GLY A 25 15.30 3.66 19.33
CA GLY A 25 16.08 3.36 20.53
C GLY A 25 16.61 4.60 21.27
N SER A 26 16.51 5.80 20.73
CA SER A 26 16.96 7.04 21.35
C SER A 26 15.94 8.14 21.16
N GLU A 27 15.19 8.38 22.24
CA GLU A 27 14.36 9.55 22.48
C GLU A 27 13.07 9.77 21.66
N ALA A 28 12.03 9.98 22.48
CA ALA A 28 10.79 10.68 22.22
C ALA A 28 9.81 10.01 21.25
N PHE A 29 8.73 9.61 21.86
CA PHE A 29 7.39 9.53 21.30
C PHE A 29 6.98 10.89 20.66
N GLU A 30 7.72 11.36 19.68
CA GLU A 30 7.26 12.40 18.77
C GLU A 30 6.57 11.72 17.60
N ASP A 31 5.27 11.68 17.75
CA ASP A 31 4.24 11.41 16.73
C ASP A 31 4.64 10.35 15.68
N PRO A 32 4.22 9.07 15.85
CA PRO A 32 4.55 7.99 14.91
C PRO A 32 3.96 8.20 13.50
N LEU A 33 3.23 9.28 13.28
CA LEU A 33 2.63 9.70 12.02
C LEU A 33 3.41 10.83 11.33
N THR A 34 4.46 11.38 11.93
CA THR A 34 5.29 12.38 11.27
C THR A 34 6.12 11.71 10.18
N HIS A 35 5.89 12.15 8.96
CA HIS A 35 6.79 11.89 7.84
C HIS A 35 8.17 12.46 8.18
N GLU A 36 9.23 11.78 7.79
CA GLU A 36 10.58 12.38 7.84
C GLU A 36 10.52 13.69 7.06
N ALA A 37 10.43 14.80 7.78
CA ALA A 37 10.36 16.13 7.18
C ALA A 37 11.76 16.52 6.74
N HIS A 38 12.09 16.32 5.47
CA HIS A 38 13.32 16.86 4.87
C HIS A 38 13.31 18.39 4.87
N PHE A 39 12.12 18.97 4.72
CA PHE A 39 11.92 20.41 4.71
C PHE A 39 11.19 20.87 5.98
N HIS A 40 11.88 21.57 6.85
CA HIS A 40 11.29 22.13 8.07
C HIS A 40 10.73 23.53 7.79
N ALA A 41 9.43 23.68 7.98
CA ALA A 41 8.81 25.00 7.90
C ALA A 41 9.24 25.85 9.11
N PRO A 42 9.66 27.11 8.93
CA PRO A 42 9.96 28.01 10.05
C PRO A 42 8.72 28.17 10.94
N ARG A 43 8.90 28.18 12.27
CA ARG A 43 7.81 28.23 13.27
C ARG A 43 6.83 29.41 13.08
N LYS A 44 7.24 30.48 12.40
CA LYS A 44 6.45 31.67 12.10
C LYS A 44 5.98 31.73 10.64
N ALA A 45 6.08 30.62 9.89
CA ALA A 45 5.64 30.62 8.50
C ALA A 45 4.14 30.78 8.38
N ASP A 46 3.72 31.51 7.36
CA ASP A 46 2.34 31.65 6.94
C ASP A 46 1.69 30.30 6.60
N LEU A 47 0.39 30.18 6.75
CA LEU A 47 -0.37 28.95 6.53
C LEU A 47 -0.06 28.32 5.16
N VAL A 48 -0.01 29.17 4.12
CA VAL A 48 0.29 28.74 2.74
C VAL A 48 1.66 28.10 2.63
N THR A 49 2.67 28.69 3.27
CA THR A 49 4.02 28.18 3.29
C THR A 49 4.11 26.84 4.02
N ARG A 50 3.41 26.69 5.14
CA ARG A 50 3.35 25.41 5.88
C ARG A 50 2.71 24.29 5.04
N VAL A 51 1.60 24.60 4.37
CA VAL A 51 0.93 23.64 3.47
C VAL A 51 1.85 23.24 2.32
N ALA A 52 2.58 24.18 1.72
CA ALA A 52 3.52 23.91 0.64
C ALA A 52 4.66 22.98 1.10
N TYR A 53 5.28 23.24 2.25
CA TYR A 53 6.32 22.38 2.79
C TYR A 53 5.80 20.97 3.14
N THR A 54 4.61 20.86 3.70
CA THR A 54 3.99 19.57 4.01
C THR A 54 3.70 18.80 2.72
N ALA A 55 3.21 19.46 1.69
CA ALA A 55 2.94 18.84 0.39
C ALA A 55 4.23 18.36 -0.30
N LEU A 56 5.31 19.14 -0.23
CA LEU A 56 6.61 18.76 -0.77
C LEU A 56 7.19 17.55 -0.04
N ASN A 57 7.16 17.54 1.30
CA ASN A 57 7.60 16.40 2.09
C ASN A 57 6.79 15.14 1.78
N TRP A 58 5.45 15.28 1.65
CA TRP A 58 4.58 14.18 1.28
C TRP A 58 4.93 13.64 -0.12
N TYR A 59 5.13 14.52 -1.09
CA TYR A 59 5.51 14.14 -2.45
C TYR A 59 6.85 13.40 -2.48
N GLU A 60 7.87 13.93 -1.81
CA GLU A 60 9.19 13.31 -1.77
C GLU A 60 9.17 11.93 -1.13
N THR A 61 8.45 11.78 -0.01
CA THR A 61 8.30 10.49 0.68
C THR A 61 7.56 9.46 -0.18
N ASN A 62 6.54 9.88 -0.93
CA ASN A 62 5.69 8.97 -1.70
C ASN A 62 6.12 8.74 -3.15
N TRP A 63 6.95 9.62 -3.70
CA TRP A 63 7.39 9.57 -5.10
C TRP A 63 7.92 8.19 -5.53
N ARG A 64 8.80 7.59 -4.74
CA ARG A 64 9.37 6.27 -5.03
C ARG A 64 8.31 5.17 -5.08
N GLY A 65 7.37 5.20 -4.14
CA GLY A 65 6.25 4.26 -4.10
C GLY A 65 5.29 4.45 -5.27
N MET A 66 4.99 5.70 -5.63
CA MET A 66 4.12 6.01 -6.77
C MET A 66 4.73 5.57 -8.10
N ALA A 67 6.03 5.84 -8.32
CA ALA A 67 6.75 5.38 -9.51
C ALA A 67 6.75 3.85 -9.61
N PHE A 68 7.01 3.16 -8.51
CA PHE A 68 6.93 1.71 -8.43
C PHE A 68 5.52 1.19 -8.74
N GLY A 69 4.48 1.82 -8.18
CA GLY A 69 3.08 1.48 -8.46
C GLY A 69 2.71 1.60 -9.93
N LEU A 70 3.19 2.65 -10.61
CA LEU A 70 2.97 2.83 -12.06
C LEU A 70 3.66 1.76 -12.89
N VAL A 71 4.91 1.42 -12.57
CA VAL A 71 5.64 0.35 -13.27
C VAL A 71 4.95 -1.00 -13.07
N LEU A 72 4.50 -1.30 -11.85
CA LEU A 72 3.71 -2.50 -11.59
C LEU A 72 2.38 -2.50 -12.33
N ALA A 73 1.67 -1.38 -12.37
CA ALA A 73 0.41 -1.26 -13.10
C ALA A 73 0.59 -1.57 -14.58
N ALA A 74 1.61 -0.99 -15.22
CA ALA A 74 1.94 -1.27 -16.61
C ALA A 74 2.31 -2.75 -16.83
N GLY A 75 3.08 -3.33 -15.91
CA GLY A 75 3.45 -4.74 -15.94
C GLY A 75 2.24 -5.67 -15.80
N PHE A 76 1.33 -5.39 -14.86
CA PHE A 76 0.07 -6.13 -14.72
C PHE A 76 -0.83 -6.00 -15.94
N TYR A 77 -0.97 -4.79 -16.46
CA TYR A 77 -1.74 -4.55 -17.68
C TYR A 77 -1.24 -5.40 -18.85
N THR A 78 0.06 -5.37 -19.09
CA THR A 78 0.68 -6.14 -20.18
C THR A 78 0.53 -7.66 -19.97
N LEU A 79 0.81 -8.13 -18.73
CA LEU A 79 0.72 -9.55 -18.38
C LEU A 79 -0.71 -10.08 -18.54
N LEU A 80 -1.70 -9.34 -18.03
CA LEU A 80 -3.09 -9.76 -18.10
C LEU A 80 -3.66 -9.75 -19.52
N LYS A 81 -3.17 -8.84 -20.37
CA LYS A 81 -3.55 -8.79 -21.78
C LYS A 81 -3.00 -9.97 -22.59
N THR A 82 -1.86 -10.51 -22.16
CA THR A 82 -1.20 -11.64 -22.84
C THR A 82 -1.78 -12.98 -22.44
N ILE A 83 -2.38 -13.09 -21.23
CA ILE A 83 -2.95 -14.33 -20.73
C ILE A 83 -4.45 -14.40 -21.07
N PRO A 84 -4.89 -15.33 -21.94
CA PRO A 84 -6.31 -15.50 -22.23
C PRO A 84 -7.04 -15.97 -20.95
N ARG A 85 -7.83 -15.10 -20.38
CA ARG A 85 -8.62 -15.42 -19.18
C ARG A 85 -10.08 -15.66 -19.59
N GLN A 86 -10.64 -16.77 -19.13
CA GLN A 86 -12.08 -16.95 -19.08
C GLN A 86 -12.60 -16.30 -17.79
N PRO A 87 -13.34 -15.20 -17.87
CA PRO A 87 -13.90 -14.56 -16.68
C PRO A 87 -14.91 -15.51 -16.05
N SER A 88 -14.68 -15.89 -14.81
CA SER A 88 -15.65 -16.67 -14.03
C SER A 88 -16.80 -15.79 -13.58
N ASP A 89 -18.02 -16.29 -13.68
CA ASP A 89 -19.22 -15.57 -13.22
C ASP A 89 -19.44 -15.61 -11.70
N ARG A 90 -18.60 -16.32 -10.98
CA ARG A 90 -18.70 -16.43 -9.52
C ARG A 90 -18.01 -15.25 -8.84
N ARG A 91 -18.79 -14.28 -8.33
CA ARG A 91 -18.29 -13.08 -7.63
C ARG A 91 -17.33 -13.42 -6.50
N PHE A 92 -17.71 -14.34 -5.60
CA PHE A 92 -16.88 -14.75 -4.47
C PHE A 92 -15.50 -15.27 -4.89
N ARG A 93 -15.42 -16.06 -5.97
CA ARG A 93 -14.14 -16.56 -6.48
C ARG A 93 -13.26 -15.43 -7.00
N ASN A 94 -13.85 -14.47 -7.65
CA ASN A 94 -13.14 -13.32 -8.20
C ASN A 94 -12.60 -12.40 -7.08
N SER A 95 -13.42 -12.11 -6.07
CA SER A 95 -13.01 -11.34 -4.88
C SER A 95 -11.93 -12.06 -4.08
N PHE A 96 -12.08 -13.36 -3.86
CA PHE A 96 -11.09 -14.16 -3.15
C PHE A 96 -9.76 -14.21 -3.89
N MET A 97 -9.79 -14.36 -5.22
CA MET A 97 -8.59 -14.36 -6.05
C MET A 97 -7.90 -12.98 -6.04
N GLY A 98 -8.67 -11.90 -6.09
CA GLY A 98 -8.16 -10.54 -5.93
C GLY A 98 -7.50 -10.32 -4.57
N MET A 99 -8.13 -10.79 -3.50
CA MET A 99 -7.57 -10.73 -2.15
C MET A 99 -6.25 -11.49 -2.04
N PHE A 100 -6.18 -12.71 -2.61
CA PHE A 100 -4.97 -13.53 -2.59
C PHE A 100 -3.80 -12.91 -3.37
N VAL A 101 -4.10 -12.21 -4.45
CA VAL A 101 -3.11 -11.46 -5.25
C VAL A 101 -2.72 -10.15 -4.57
N GLY A 102 -3.67 -9.45 -3.95
CA GLY A 102 -3.45 -8.15 -3.30
C GLY A 102 -2.64 -8.23 -2.01
N THR A 103 -2.89 -9.24 -1.18
CA THR A 103 -2.24 -9.41 0.12
C THR A 103 -0.70 -9.43 0.05
N PRO A 104 -0.04 -10.23 -0.80
CA PRO A 104 1.41 -10.25 -0.91
C PRO A 104 1.99 -9.03 -1.64
N LEU A 105 1.16 -8.26 -2.35
CA LEU A 105 1.62 -7.08 -3.05
C LEU A 105 2.14 -6.02 -2.09
N GLY A 106 1.50 -5.87 -0.93
CA GLY A 106 1.98 -5.04 0.17
C GLY A 106 2.22 -3.57 -0.17
N VAL A 107 1.49 -3.03 -1.14
CA VAL A 107 1.62 -1.63 -1.56
C VAL A 107 0.63 -0.73 -0.85
N CYS A 108 0.98 0.55 -0.75
CA CYS A 108 0.11 1.56 -0.12
C CYS A 108 -1.13 1.86 -0.98
N VAL A 109 -2.11 2.55 -0.39
CA VAL A 109 -3.37 2.93 -1.05
C VAL A 109 -3.12 3.71 -2.35
N ASN A 110 -2.17 4.64 -2.34
CA ASN A 110 -1.84 5.46 -3.51
C ASN A 110 -1.23 4.64 -4.66
N CYS A 111 -0.47 3.60 -4.33
CA CYS A 111 0.20 2.75 -5.32
C CYS A 111 -0.73 1.67 -5.88
N VAL A 112 -1.66 1.16 -5.08
CA VAL A 112 -2.56 0.09 -5.51
C VAL A 112 -3.66 0.59 -6.44
N ALA A 113 -4.07 1.85 -6.34
CA ALA A 113 -5.13 2.42 -7.19
C ALA A 113 -4.79 2.34 -8.70
N PRO A 114 -3.63 2.80 -9.18
CA PRO A 114 -3.25 2.63 -10.60
C PRO A 114 -3.10 1.15 -10.99
N ILE A 115 -2.67 0.28 -10.07
CA ILE A 115 -2.56 -1.17 -10.33
C ILE A 115 -3.96 -1.77 -10.55
N ALA A 116 -4.90 -1.47 -9.67
CA ALA A 116 -6.28 -1.94 -9.76
C ALA A 116 -6.96 -1.43 -11.05
N LYS A 117 -6.73 -0.16 -11.41
CA LYS A 117 -7.19 0.42 -12.66
C LYS A 117 -6.60 -0.31 -13.87
N GLY A 118 -5.30 -0.54 -13.90
CA GLY A 118 -4.63 -1.28 -14.97
C GLY A 118 -5.14 -2.72 -15.12
N MET A 119 -5.45 -3.40 -14.00
CA MET A 119 -6.07 -4.72 -14.02
C MET A 119 -7.48 -4.68 -14.60
N TYR A 120 -8.28 -3.69 -14.24
CA TYR A 120 -9.64 -3.53 -14.76
C TYR A 120 -9.63 -3.23 -16.28
N GLU A 121 -8.79 -2.31 -16.73
CA GLU A 121 -8.63 -1.99 -18.15
C GLU A 121 -8.07 -3.17 -18.99
N ALA A 122 -7.30 -4.05 -18.36
CA ALA A 122 -6.83 -5.30 -18.95
C ALA A 122 -7.91 -6.41 -19.03
N GLY A 123 -9.16 -6.11 -18.62
CA GLY A 123 -10.30 -7.03 -18.70
C GLY A 123 -10.52 -7.89 -17.45
N SER A 124 -9.87 -7.59 -16.33
CA SER A 124 -10.22 -8.21 -15.05
C SER A 124 -11.59 -7.73 -14.59
N LYS A 125 -12.35 -8.61 -13.91
CA LYS A 125 -13.63 -8.21 -13.33
C LYS A 125 -13.44 -7.17 -12.23
N MET A 126 -14.41 -6.28 -12.09
CA MET A 126 -14.38 -5.17 -11.12
C MET A 126 -14.19 -5.67 -9.69
N GLU A 127 -14.84 -6.79 -9.34
CA GLU A 127 -14.71 -7.41 -8.03
C GLU A 127 -13.26 -7.81 -7.70
N THR A 128 -12.53 -8.32 -8.71
CA THR A 128 -11.11 -8.69 -8.54
C THR A 128 -10.23 -7.45 -8.34
N ALA A 129 -10.45 -6.41 -9.14
CA ALA A 129 -9.68 -5.17 -9.04
C ALA A 129 -9.92 -4.45 -7.71
N LEU A 130 -11.17 -4.38 -7.26
CA LEU A 130 -11.53 -3.81 -5.95
C LEU A 130 -10.98 -4.64 -4.80
N ALA A 131 -11.06 -5.98 -4.89
CA ALA A 131 -10.49 -6.85 -3.87
C ALA A 131 -8.98 -6.66 -3.72
N VAL A 132 -8.22 -6.50 -4.81
CA VAL A 132 -6.80 -6.15 -4.79
C VAL A 132 -6.59 -4.79 -4.14
N MET A 133 -7.41 -3.80 -4.50
CA MET A 133 -7.30 -2.43 -4.00
C MET A 133 -7.50 -2.35 -2.49
N PHE A 134 -8.43 -3.12 -1.93
CA PHE A 134 -8.71 -3.13 -0.49
C PHE A 134 -7.78 -4.05 0.28
N SER A 135 -7.43 -5.22 -0.25
CA SER A 135 -6.61 -6.21 0.46
C SER A 135 -5.14 -5.78 0.59
N SER A 136 -4.59 -5.16 -0.44
CA SER A 136 -3.17 -4.80 -0.47
C SER A 136 -2.72 -3.92 0.70
N PRO A 137 -3.39 -2.80 1.03
CA PRO A 137 -3.00 -1.97 2.16
C PRO A 137 -3.48 -2.49 3.53
N THR A 138 -4.55 -3.31 3.57
CA THR A 138 -5.20 -3.70 4.83
C THR A 138 -4.77 -5.08 5.34
N LEU A 139 -4.49 -6.02 4.46
CA LEU A 139 -4.10 -7.39 4.78
C LEU A 139 -2.59 -7.64 4.58
N ASN A 140 -1.81 -6.59 4.41
CA ASN A 140 -0.36 -6.68 4.33
C ASN A 140 0.22 -7.21 5.66
N ILE A 141 1.21 -8.09 5.58
CA ILE A 141 1.86 -8.71 6.73
C ILE A 141 2.44 -7.67 7.71
N ILE A 142 2.97 -6.55 7.19
CA ILE A 142 3.51 -5.47 8.02
C ILE A 142 2.39 -4.76 8.80
N VAL A 143 1.28 -4.48 8.14
CA VAL A 143 0.12 -3.84 8.77
C VAL A 143 -0.50 -4.78 9.80
N LEU A 144 -0.55 -6.08 9.51
CA LEU A 144 -1.05 -7.08 10.43
C LEU A 144 -0.15 -7.22 11.67
N THR A 145 1.16 -7.28 11.49
CA THR A 145 2.10 -7.34 12.62
C THR A 145 2.00 -6.09 13.50
N MET A 146 1.94 -4.90 12.90
CA MET A 146 1.72 -3.66 13.65
C MET A 146 0.37 -3.65 14.38
N LEU A 147 -0.68 -4.12 13.71
CA LEU A 147 -2.02 -4.18 14.28
C LEU A 147 -2.06 -5.06 15.54
N PHE A 148 -1.47 -6.26 15.48
CA PHE A 148 -1.42 -7.17 16.62
C PHE A 148 -0.44 -6.74 17.72
N SER A 149 0.55 -5.90 17.39
CA SER A 149 1.51 -5.36 18.35
C SER A 149 0.94 -4.18 19.16
N ILE A 150 0.13 -3.33 18.52
CA ILE A 150 -0.34 -2.07 19.11
C ILE A 150 -1.72 -2.23 19.72
N PHE A 151 -2.61 -3.01 19.08
CA PHE A 151 -4.00 -3.14 19.49
C PHE A 151 -4.27 -4.45 20.24
N PRO A 152 -5.24 -4.45 21.18
CA PRO A 152 -5.71 -5.67 21.82
C PRO A 152 -6.23 -6.67 20.77
N PHE A 153 -6.01 -7.94 21.03
CA PHE A 153 -6.32 -9.04 20.11
C PHE A 153 -7.75 -8.98 19.55
N TYR A 154 -8.74 -8.64 20.38
CA TYR A 154 -10.14 -8.57 19.94
C TYR A 154 -10.39 -7.46 18.91
N MET A 155 -9.71 -6.29 19.02
CA MET A 155 -9.82 -5.21 18.03
C MET A 155 -9.17 -5.60 16.71
N ALA A 156 -8.01 -6.27 16.74
CA ALA A 156 -7.34 -6.77 15.56
C ALA A 156 -8.21 -7.78 14.79
N VAL A 157 -8.84 -8.70 15.52
CA VAL A 157 -9.76 -9.68 14.94
C VAL A 157 -11.01 -9.00 14.36
N MET A 158 -11.63 -8.05 15.06
CA MET A 158 -12.76 -7.30 14.52
C MET A 158 -12.43 -6.55 13.23
N LYS A 159 -11.26 -5.91 13.16
CA LYS A 159 -10.80 -5.25 11.93
C LYS A 159 -10.62 -6.24 10.78
N LEU A 160 -10.02 -7.40 11.03
CA LEU A 160 -9.86 -8.44 10.02
C LEU A 160 -11.22 -8.92 9.50
N VAL A 161 -12.13 -9.26 10.39
CA VAL A 161 -13.48 -9.72 10.01
C VAL A 161 -14.21 -8.66 9.19
N ALA A 162 -14.19 -7.40 9.63
CA ALA A 162 -14.79 -6.29 8.91
C ALA A 162 -14.17 -6.11 7.50
N THR A 163 -12.86 -6.23 7.38
CA THR A 163 -12.15 -6.15 6.09
C THR A 163 -12.55 -7.31 5.18
N PHE A 164 -12.62 -8.54 5.70
CA PHE A 164 -13.08 -9.70 4.91
C PHE A 164 -14.52 -9.54 4.43
N ILE A 165 -15.42 -9.09 5.29
CA ILE A 165 -16.81 -8.84 4.93
C ILE A 165 -16.88 -7.79 3.82
N LEU A 166 -16.14 -6.68 3.97
CA LEU A 166 -16.13 -5.59 2.99
C LEU A 166 -15.58 -6.02 1.62
N ILE A 167 -14.61 -6.92 1.57
CA ILE A 167 -14.03 -7.42 0.32
C ILE A 167 -14.97 -8.44 -0.37
N LEU A 168 -15.77 -9.19 0.40
CA LEU A 168 -16.61 -10.25 -0.12
C LEU A 168 -18.02 -9.79 -0.56
N ILE A 169 -18.47 -8.61 -0.08
CA ILE A 169 -19.75 -7.99 -0.48
C ILE A 169 -19.60 -7.28 -1.82
#